data_9b846eb6d6f4ec0b49448cdbaa072b64
#
_entry.id   9b846eb6d6f4ec0b49448cdbaa072b64
#
_cell.length_a   1.000
_cell.length_b   1.000
_cell.length_c   1.000
_cell.angle_alpha   90.00
_cell.angle_beta   90.00
_cell.angle_gamma   90.00
#
_symmetry.space_group_name_H-M   'P 1'
#
loop_
_entity.id
_entity.type
_entity.pdbx_description
1 polymer ?
#
loop_
_entity_poly.entity_id
_entity_poly.type
_entity_poly.pdbx_seq_one_letter_code
_entity_poly.pdbx_strand_id
1 'polypeptide(L)'
;MEFRRTTLQVENIIKQYKQYDSTVTAVNRASFSAYDGEFIAIIGASGSGKSTLLHICAGLDRPNSGIVRVRGTEITKLSADALAEYRGRHMGIVFQNHNLIPQFTALENILIPTVMVNKDKIMYEENLKKIIASLGIADRLHHLPSELSGGQQQRVAIARALINMPIVLFADEPTGNLDKENADEVLELLIKTQKLLGQTLVMVTHDLSIAAKADRVFKMDNGELTVVNKEKLKRSLEQ
;
A
#
# COMPACT_ATOMS: atom_id res chain seq x y z
N MET A 1 8.58 23.03 15.93
CA MET A 1 7.90 21.77 15.54
C MET A 1 7.17 22.05 14.24
N GLU A 2 7.63 21.50 13.13
CA GLU A 2 6.82 21.54 11.89
C GLU A 2 5.57 20.71 12.13
N PHE A 3 4.40 21.31 11.96
CA PHE A 3 3.12 20.62 11.99
C PHE A 3 3.04 19.71 10.74
N ARG A 4 3.44 18.44 10.88
CA ARG A 4 3.25 17.47 9.83
C ARG A 4 1.74 17.27 9.61
N ARG A 5 1.28 17.50 8.38
CA ARG A 5 -0.13 17.31 8.02
C ARG A 5 -0.48 15.82 8.05
N THR A 6 -1.63 15.49 8.65
CA THR A 6 -2.11 14.10 8.70
C THR A 6 -2.63 13.69 7.33
N THR A 7 -2.07 12.61 6.78
CA THR A 7 -2.53 11.99 5.53
C THR A 7 -3.60 10.93 5.77
N LEU A 8 -3.35 10.03 6.72
CA LEU A 8 -4.27 8.94 7.08
C LEU A 8 -4.55 8.99 8.58
N GLN A 9 -5.81 8.87 8.95
CA GLN A 9 -6.27 8.76 10.33
C GLN A 9 -7.19 7.56 10.46
N VAL A 10 -6.86 6.66 11.37
CA VAL A 10 -7.58 5.41 11.65
C VAL A 10 -7.97 5.41 13.11
N GLU A 11 -9.26 5.28 13.40
CA GLU A 11 -9.81 5.41 14.76
C GLU A 11 -10.71 4.23 15.10
N ASN A 12 -10.33 3.45 16.11
CA ASN A 12 -11.12 2.39 16.72
C ASN A 12 -11.74 1.39 15.72
N ILE A 13 -10.96 1.00 14.71
CA ILE A 13 -11.43 0.05 13.69
C ILE A 13 -11.67 -1.31 14.32
N ILE A 14 -12.89 -1.82 14.12
CA ILE A 14 -13.28 -3.21 14.43
C ILE A 14 -13.70 -3.88 13.14
N LYS A 15 -13.16 -5.08 12.88
CA LYS A 15 -13.59 -5.95 11.79
C LYS A 15 -13.80 -7.37 12.28
N GLN A 16 -14.97 -7.87 12.00
CA GLN A 16 -15.39 -9.23 12.35
C GLN A 16 -15.93 -9.95 11.12
N TYR A 17 -15.56 -11.20 10.97
CA TYR A 17 -16.11 -12.10 9.96
C TYR A 17 -16.92 -13.20 10.61
N LYS A 18 -18.11 -13.46 10.10
CA LYS A 18 -18.92 -14.62 10.50
C LYS A 18 -18.36 -15.85 9.78
N GLN A 19 -18.07 -16.89 10.53
CA GLN A 19 -17.59 -18.16 10.03
C GLN A 19 -18.43 -19.29 10.65
N TYR A 20 -19.43 -19.78 9.92
CA TYR A 20 -20.44 -20.73 10.42
C TYR A 20 -21.04 -20.25 11.75
N ASP A 21 -20.83 -20.99 12.85
CA ASP A 21 -21.36 -20.68 14.19
C ASP A 21 -20.42 -19.80 15.04
N SER A 22 -19.30 -19.34 14.49
CA SER A 22 -18.32 -18.52 15.20
C SER A 22 -18.14 -17.14 14.57
N THR A 23 -17.63 -16.20 15.35
CA THR A 23 -17.22 -14.88 14.88
C THR A 23 -15.74 -14.70 15.12
N VAL A 24 -14.98 -14.44 14.06
CA VAL A 24 -13.54 -14.14 14.14
C VAL A 24 -13.36 -12.64 14.11
N THR A 25 -12.75 -12.09 15.15
CA THR A 25 -12.37 -10.66 15.20
C THR A 25 -11.00 -10.51 14.57
N ALA A 26 -10.97 -10.07 13.30
CA ALA A 26 -9.74 -9.87 12.55
C ALA A 26 -9.02 -8.57 12.92
N VAL A 27 -9.77 -7.53 13.31
CA VAL A 27 -9.22 -6.24 13.79
C VAL A 27 -10.01 -5.82 15.02
N ASN A 28 -9.32 -5.50 16.12
CA ASN A 28 -9.89 -5.13 17.41
C ASN A 28 -9.43 -3.75 17.83
N ARG A 29 -10.26 -2.73 17.63
CA ARG A 29 -10.06 -1.31 18.02
C ARG A 29 -8.72 -0.70 17.58
N ALA A 30 -8.24 -1.08 16.38
CA ALA A 30 -6.99 -0.53 15.86
C ALA A 30 -7.10 0.98 15.61
N SER A 31 -6.09 1.71 16.05
CA SER A 31 -6.01 3.17 15.89
C SER A 31 -4.57 3.59 15.59
N PHE A 32 -4.37 4.40 14.55
CA PHE A 32 -3.10 5.04 14.24
C PHE A 32 -3.31 6.21 13.28
N SER A 33 -2.27 7.03 13.12
CA SER A 33 -2.24 8.09 12.10
C SER A 33 -0.95 8.00 11.30
N ALA A 34 -0.99 8.36 10.00
CA ALA A 34 0.17 8.56 9.17
C ALA A 34 0.24 10.01 8.69
N TYR A 35 1.44 10.54 8.56
CA TYR A 35 1.72 11.92 8.18
C TYR A 35 2.29 12.00 6.77
N ASP A 36 2.29 13.20 6.19
CA ASP A 36 2.81 13.45 4.84
C ASP A 36 4.24 12.95 4.67
N GLY A 37 4.44 12.14 3.63
CA GLY A 37 5.73 11.55 3.29
C GLY A 37 6.25 10.49 4.24
N GLU A 38 5.47 10.11 5.28
CA GLU A 38 5.88 9.09 6.26
C GLU A 38 5.80 7.68 5.67
N PHE A 39 6.76 6.84 6.01
CA PHE A 39 6.71 5.40 5.78
C PHE A 39 6.37 4.66 7.08
N ILE A 40 5.21 4.02 7.14
CA ILE A 40 4.76 3.17 8.24
C ILE A 40 4.81 1.70 7.83
N ALA A 41 5.41 0.85 8.67
CA ALA A 41 5.33 -0.60 8.55
C ALA A 41 4.42 -1.19 9.64
N ILE A 42 3.57 -2.15 9.25
CA ILE A 42 2.74 -2.96 10.15
C ILE A 42 3.24 -4.40 10.05
N ILE A 43 3.81 -4.91 11.14
CA ILE A 43 4.37 -6.28 11.22
C ILE A 43 3.46 -7.19 12.05
N GLY A 44 3.63 -8.50 11.91
CA GLY A 44 2.91 -9.51 12.70
C GLY A 44 2.85 -10.86 12.00
N ALA A 45 2.44 -11.89 12.72
CA ALA A 45 2.29 -13.23 12.18
C ALA A 45 1.23 -13.30 11.06
N SER A 46 1.27 -14.35 10.23
CA SER A 46 0.18 -14.65 9.29
C SER A 46 -1.13 -14.81 10.05
N GLY A 47 -2.23 -14.29 9.51
CA GLY A 47 -3.54 -14.33 10.15
C GLY A 47 -3.75 -13.33 11.30
N SER A 48 -2.78 -12.48 11.65
CA SER A 48 -2.96 -11.50 12.75
C SER A 48 -3.91 -10.33 12.42
N GLY A 49 -4.38 -10.19 11.17
CA GLY A 49 -5.33 -9.15 10.74
C GLY A 49 -4.70 -7.98 9.96
N LYS A 50 -3.39 -8.03 9.65
CA LYS A 50 -2.65 -6.94 8.94
C LYS A 50 -3.26 -6.55 7.61
N SER A 51 -3.44 -7.50 6.70
CA SER A 51 -4.03 -7.25 5.37
C SER A 51 -5.47 -6.76 5.49
N THR A 52 -6.25 -7.28 6.45
CA THR A 52 -7.60 -6.79 6.73
C THR A 52 -7.60 -5.32 7.13
N LEU A 53 -6.70 -4.91 8.06
CA LEU A 53 -6.57 -3.51 8.45
C LEU A 53 -6.14 -2.64 7.27
N LEU A 54 -5.14 -3.08 6.49
CA LEU A 54 -4.66 -2.37 5.30
C LEU A 54 -5.79 -2.19 4.27
N HIS A 55 -6.56 -3.25 3.98
CA HIS A 55 -7.67 -3.20 3.04
C HIS A 55 -8.78 -2.24 3.49
N ILE A 56 -9.07 -2.16 4.79
CA ILE A 56 -10.01 -1.18 5.34
C ILE A 56 -9.46 0.24 5.17
N CYS A 57 -8.18 0.47 5.47
CA CYS A 57 -7.53 1.76 5.28
C CYS A 57 -7.51 2.20 3.80
N ALA A 58 -7.36 1.24 2.88
CA ALA A 58 -7.38 1.46 1.43
C ALA A 58 -8.81 1.54 0.84
N GLY A 59 -9.87 1.40 1.64
CA GLY A 59 -11.24 1.42 1.18
C GLY A 59 -11.61 0.25 0.26
N LEU A 60 -10.92 -0.90 0.41
CA LEU A 60 -11.25 -2.15 -0.28
C LEU A 60 -12.25 -2.98 0.53
N ASP A 61 -12.26 -2.82 1.85
CA ASP A 61 -13.21 -3.46 2.75
C ASP A 61 -13.79 -2.43 3.71
N ARG A 62 -14.96 -2.73 4.28
CA ARG A 62 -15.63 -1.86 5.26
C ARG A 62 -15.46 -2.42 6.67
N PRO A 63 -15.14 -1.60 7.67
CA PRO A 63 -15.13 -2.02 9.05
C PRO A 63 -16.57 -2.25 9.56
N ASN A 64 -16.72 -3.04 10.64
CA ASN A 64 -17.98 -3.10 11.39
C ASN A 64 -18.21 -1.83 12.21
N SER A 65 -17.14 -1.21 12.71
CA SER A 65 -17.17 0.09 13.38
C SER A 65 -15.82 0.76 13.31
N GLY A 66 -15.78 2.06 13.64
CA GLY A 66 -14.59 2.90 13.57
C GLY A 66 -14.58 3.79 12.33
N ILE A 67 -13.55 4.61 12.22
CA ILE A 67 -13.47 5.68 11.22
C ILE A 67 -12.11 5.63 10.53
N VAL A 68 -12.12 5.78 9.20
CA VAL A 68 -10.92 6.04 8.40
C VAL A 68 -11.09 7.38 7.69
N ARG A 69 -10.11 8.26 7.85
CA ARG A 69 -10.02 9.52 7.10
C ARG A 69 -8.73 9.60 6.30
N VAL A 70 -8.84 10.01 5.05
CA VAL A 70 -7.70 10.32 4.19
C VAL A 70 -7.78 11.80 3.84
N ARG A 71 -6.76 12.57 4.19
CA ARG A 71 -6.74 14.03 4.03
C ARG A 71 -7.99 14.73 4.58
N GLY A 72 -8.51 14.25 5.71
CA GLY A 72 -9.70 14.78 6.37
C GLY A 72 -11.03 14.25 5.83
N THR A 73 -11.06 13.62 4.66
CA THR A 73 -12.27 12.98 4.12
C THR A 73 -12.51 11.64 4.81
N GLU A 74 -13.67 11.47 5.45
CA GLU A 74 -14.08 10.23 6.09
C GLU A 74 -14.57 9.22 5.06
N ILE A 75 -13.66 8.32 4.63
CA ILE A 75 -13.93 7.37 3.56
C ILE A 75 -14.91 6.27 3.97
N THR A 76 -15.04 5.99 5.26
CA THR A 76 -15.98 4.99 5.81
C THR A 76 -17.46 5.36 5.60
N LYS A 77 -17.76 6.65 5.39
CA LYS A 77 -19.12 7.16 5.12
C LYS A 77 -19.47 7.29 3.64
N LEU A 78 -18.48 7.19 2.75
CA LEU A 78 -18.73 7.37 1.32
C LEU A 78 -19.58 6.21 0.76
N SER A 79 -20.44 6.52 -0.23
CA SER A 79 -21.09 5.49 -1.04
C SER A 79 -20.06 4.65 -1.79
N ALA A 80 -20.47 3.51 -2.34
CA ALA A 80 -19.54 2.64 -3.08
C ALA A 80 -18.88 3.37 -4.26
N ASP A 81 -19.67 4.12 -5.02
CA ASP A 81 -19.20 4.87 -6.19
C ASP A 81 -18.27 6.03 -5.80
N ALA A 82 -18.68 6.83 -4.80
CA ALA A 82 -17.85 7.93 -4.30
C ALA A 82 -16.52 7.42 -3.69
N LEU A 83 -16.56 6.26 -3.01
CA LEU A 83 -15.34 5.61 -2.47
C LEU A 83 -14.43 5.11 -3.59
N ALA A 84 -15.01 4.51 -4.65
CA ALA A 84 -14.24 4.02 -5.79
C ALA A 84 -13.54 5.20 -6.52
N GLU A 85 -14.26 6.30 -6.75
CA GLU A 85 -13.69 7.52 -7.34
C GLU A 85 -12.61 8.13 -6.44
N TYR A 86 -12.89 8.27 -5.14
CA TYR A 86 -11.94 8.82 -4.18
C TYR A 86 -10.65 7.97 -4.10
N ARG A 87 -10.80 6.64 -4.05
CA ARG A 87 -9.69 5.70 -4.08
C ARG A 87 -8.85 5.84 -5.35
N GLY A 88 -9.49 5.88 -6.52
CA GLY A 88 -8.81 6.03 -7.81
C GLY A 88 -7.97 7.31 -7.89
N ARG A 89 -8.40 8.39 -7.24
CA ARG A 89 -7.71 9.69 -7.25
C ARG A 89 -6.61 9.82 -6.20
N HIS A 90 -6.80 9.21 -5.01
CA HIS A 90 -6.02 9.55 -3.83
C HIS A 90 -5.23 8.40 -3.22
N MET A 91 -5.49 7.17 -3.64
CA MET A 91 -4.89 5.97 -3.06
C MET A 91 -4.27 5.09 -4.14
N GLY A 92 -3.05 4.62 -3.88
CA GLY A 92 -2.40 3.57 -4.66
C GLY A 92 -2.36 2.28 -3.85
N ILE A 93 -2.47 1.13 -4.52
CA ILE A 93 -2.43 -0.17 -3.85
C ILE A 93 -1.50 -1.11 -4.60
N VAL A 94 -0.55 -1.67 -3.88
CA VAL A 94 0.39 -2.69 -4.35
C VAL A 94 0.09 -3.99 -3.60
N PHE A 95 -0.21 -5.06 -4.34
CA PHE A 95 -0.53 -6.38 -3.80
C PHE A 95 0.66 -7.33 -3.91
N GLN A 96 0.67 -8.36 -3.07
CA GLN A 96 1.64 -9.44 -3.10
C GLN A 96 1.63 -10.20 -4.45
N ASN A 97 0.45 -10.46 -5.00
CA ASN A 97 0.26 -11.22 -6.25
C ASN A 97 0.28 -10.34 -7.51
N HIS A 98 0.84 -9.13 -7.46
CA HIS A 98 0.89 -8.16 -8.55
C HIS A 98 -0.50 -7.76 -9.11
N ASN A 99 -1.43 -8.70 -9.27
CA ASN A 99 -2.79 -8.54 -9.79
C ASN A 99 -2.82 -7.78 -11.15
N LEU A 100 -1.89 -8.12 -12.04
CA LEU A 100 -1.88 -7.61 -13.41
C LEU A 100 -2.94 -8.32 -14.23
N ILE A 101 -3.56 -7.59 -15.16
CA ILE A 101 -4.49 -8.17 -16.13
C ILE A 101 -3.66 -8.88 -17.20
N PRO A 102 -3.78 -10.21 -17.35
CA PRO A 102 -2.86 -11.00 -18.18
C PRO A 102 -2.95 -10.68 -19.68
N GLN A 103 -4.10 -10.18 -20.15
CA GLN A 103 -4.35 -9.81 -21.55
C GLN A 103 -3.83 -8.42 -21.91
N PHE A 104 -3.41 -7.63 -20.94
CA PHE A 104 -2.94 -6.26 -21.12
C PHE A 104 -1.42 -6.20 -21.00
N THR A 105 -0.81 -5.42 -21.87
CA THR A 105 0.62 -5.09 -21.78
C THR A 105 0.94 -4.40 -20.45
N ALA A 106 2.22 -4.28 -20.12
CA ALA A 106 2.66 -3.54 -18.94
C ALA A 106 2.15 -2.09 -18.96
N LEU A 107 2.24 -1.42 -20.11
CA LEU A 107 1.75 -0.04 -20.27
C LEU A 107 0.24 0.07 -20.03
N GLU A 108 -0.54 -0.81 -20.62
CA GLU A 108 -2.00 -0.84 -20.46
C GLU A 108 -2.38 -1.10 -19.00
N ASN A 109 -1.71 -2.05 -18.31
CA ASN A 109 -1.90 -2.27 -16.88
C ASN A 109 -1.61 -1.02 -16.05
N ILE A 110 -0.54 -0.29 -16.37
CA ILE A 110 -0.17 0.95 -15.66
C ILE A 110 -1.24 2.03 -15.86
N LEU A 111 -1.83 2.13 -17.05
CA LEU A 111 -2.76 3.18 -17.41
C LEU A 111 -4.21 2.95 -16.97
N ILE A 112 -4.62 1.72 -16.59
CA ILE A 112 -5.99 1.41 -16.14
C ILE A 112 -6.54 2.44 -15.13
N PRO A 113 -5.81 2.83 -14.05
CA PRO A 113 -6.37 3.75 -13.07
C PRO A 113 -6.64 5.15 -13.62
N THR A 114 -6.00 5.57 -14.70
CA THR A 114 -6.21 6.91 -15.30
C THR A 114 -7.56 7.00 -15.98
N VAL A 115 -8.02 5.91 -16.59
CA VAL A 115 -9.33 5.83 -17.27
C VAL A 115 -10.45 5.97 -16.25
N MET A 116 -10.33 5.34 -15.09
CA MET A 116 -11.36 5.33 -14.04
C MET A 116 -11.61 6.71 -13.42
N VAL A 117 -10.62 7.59 -13.43
CA VAL A 117 -10.72 8.94 -12.83
C VAL A 117 -10.83 10.06 -13.86
N ASN A 118 -10.98 9.71 -15.15
CA ASN A 118 -11.06 10.65 -16.27
C ASN A 118 -9.97 11.74 -16.21
N LYS A 119 -8.72 11.31 -16.01
CA LYS A 119 -7.59 12.21 -15.82
C LYS A 119 -7.11 12.78 -17.15
N ASP A 120 -6.72 14.07 -17.15
CA ASP A 120 -6.15 14.72 -18.31
C ASP A 120 -4.92 13.93 -18.84
N LYS A 121 -4.93 13.68 -20.15
CA LYS A 121 -3.89 12.92 -20.85
C LYS A 121 -2.50 13.50 -20.62
N ILE A 122 -2.34 14.78 -20.67
CA ILE A 122 -1.05 15.47 -20.50
C ILE A 122 -0.49 15.21 -19.10
N MET A 123 -1.33 15.28 -18.06
CA MET A 123 -0.88 15.04 -16.68
C MET A 123 -0.38 13.62 -16.43
N TYR A 124 -1.06 12.60 -16.97
CA TYR A 124 -0.58 11.25 -16.71
C TYR A 124 0.64 10.86 -17.57
N GLU A 125 0.82 11.45 -18.76
CA GLU A 125 2.01 11.23 -19.58
C GLU A 125 3.30 11.72 -18.91
N GLU A 126 3.27 12.87 -18.24
CA GLU A 126 4.40 13.36 -17.44
C GLU A 126 4.69 12.45 -16.24
N ASN A 127 3.65 12.03 -15.53
CA ASN A 127 3.78 11.12 -14.40
C ASN A 127 4.35 9.78 -14.87
N LEU A 128 3.82 9.25 -15.97
CA LEU A 128 4.27 8.00 -16.57
C LEU A 128 5.78 8.02 -16.85
N LYS A 129 6.29 9.07 -17.50
CA LYS A 129 7.73 9.21 -17.78
C LYS A 129 8.56 9.17 -16.50
N LYS A 130 8.17 9.90 -15.47
CA LYS A 130 8.88 9.93 -14.16
C LYS A 130 8.88 8.56 -13.49
N ILE A 131 7.72 7.90 -13.46
CA ILE A 131 7.53 6.61 -12.80
C ILE A 131 8.31 5.51 -13.52
N ILE A 132 8.20 5.45 -14.86
CA ILE A 132 8.92 4.47 -15.70
C ILE A 132 10.43 4.60 -15.51
N ALA A 133 10.96 5.82 -15.53
CA ALA A 133 12.38 6.08 -15.31
C ALA A 133 12.83 5.67 -13.91
N SER A 134 12.01 5.96 -12.87
CA SER A 134 12.33 5.60 -11.48
C SER A 134 12.33 4.10 -11.23
N LEU A 135 11.48 3.34 -11.95
CA LEU A 135 11.31 1.90 -11.76
C LEU A 135 12.10 1.05 -12.78
N GLY A 136 12.75 1.68 -13.77
CA GLY A 136 13.59 1.00 -14.75
C GLY A 136 12.84 -0.01 -15.62
N ILE A 137 11.63 0.34 -16.11
CA ILE A 137 10.76 -0.57 -16.89
C ILE A 137 10.48 -0.06 -18.32
N ALA A 138 11.26 0.91 -18.82
CA ALA A 138 11.00 1.54 -20.11
C ALA A 138 11.00 0.56 -21.29
N ASP A 139 11.87 -0.43 -21.26
CA ASP A 139 12.03 -1.46 -22.29
C ASP A 139 11.02 -2.61 -22.17
N ARG A 140 10.16 -2.60 -21.14
CA ARG A 140 9.17 -3.65 -20.83
C ARG A 140 7.73 -3.24 -21.07
N LEU A 141 7.46 -2.02 -21.48
CA LEU A 141 6.11 -1.44 -21.58
C LEU A 141 5.17 -2.21 -22.50
N HIS A 142 5.69 -2.81 -23.55
CA HIS A 142 4.90 -3.54 -24.56
C HIS A 142 4.82 -5.06 -24.31
N HIS A 143 5.44 -5.56 -23.23
CA HIS A 143 5.38 -6.96 -22.86
C HIS A 143 4.09 -7.29 -22.11
N LEU A 144 3.59 -8.51 -22.31
CA LEU A 144 2.50 -9.09 -21.49
C LEU A 144 3.07 -9.55 -20.13
N PRO A 145 2.23 -9.66 -19.09
CA PRO A 145 2.67 -10.16 -17.79
C PRO A 145 3.39 -11.51 -17.84
N SER A 146 2.99 -12.42 -18.73
CA SER A 146 3.63 -13.72 -18.94
C SER A 146 5.06 -13.66 -19.48
N GLU A 147 5.46 -12.53 -20.04
CA GLU A 147 6.79 -12.29 -20.61
C GLU A 147 7.74 -11.56 -19.63
N LEU A 148 7.23 -11.23 -18.44
CA LEU A 148 7.94 -10.48 -17.40
C LEU A 148 8.37 -11.39 -16.25
N SER A 149 9.56 -11.15 -15.69
CA SER A 149 9.95 -11.77 -14.40
C SER A 149 9.06 -11.27 -13.26
N GLY A 150 9.01 -11.99 -12.14
CA GLY A 150 8.24 -11.59 -10.95
C GLY A 150 8.60 -10.18 -10.46
N GLY A 151 9.88 -9.83 -10.41
CA GLY A 151 10.33 -8.49 -10.06
C GLY A 151 9.89 -7.41 -11.05
N GLN A 152 9.89 -7.72 -12.36
CA GLN A 152 9.38 -6.81 -13.39
C GLN A 152 7.86 -6.64 -13.28
N GLN A 153 7.11 -7.72 -13.04
CA GLN A 153 5.67 -7.65 -12.80
C GLN A 153 5.35 -6.77 -11.58
N GLN A 154 6.14 -6.89 -10.51
CA GLN A 154 5.96 -6.07 -9.32
C GLN A 154 6.27 -4.60 -9.58
N ARG A 155 7.31 -4.28 -10.35
CA ARG A 155 7.58 -2.90 -10.77
C ARG A 155 6.45 -2.31 -11.61
N VAL A 156 5.83 -3.10 -12.49
CA VAL A 156 4.62 -2.71 -13.24
C VAL A 156 3.44 -2.45 -12.29
N ALA A 157 3.21 -3.31 -11.30
CA ALA A 157 2.15 -3.13 -10.29
C ALA A 157 2.38 -1.87 -9.44
N ILE A 158 3.63 -1.57 -9.07
CA ILE A 158 4.01 -0.33 -8.38
C ILE A 158 3.74 0.89 -9.30
N ALA A 159 4.15 0.83 -10.57
CA ALA A 159 3.88 1.90 -11.54
C ALA A 159 2.38 2.18 -11.68
N ARG A 160 1.57 1.13 -11.77
CA ARG A 160 0.10 1.21 -11.80
C ARG A 160 -0.46 1.90 -10.55
N ALA A 161 0.06 1.55 -9.37
CA ALA A 161 -0.40 2.16 -8.12
C ALA A 161 -0.03 3.66 -8.03
N LEU A 162 1.03 4.09 -8.70
CA LEU A 162 1.57 5.45 -8.63
C LEU A 162 1.07 6.39 -9.72
N ILE A 163 0.50 5.90 -10.84
CA ILE A 163 0.23 6.69 -12.05
C ILE A 163 -0.67 7.92 -11.80
N ASN A 164 -1.61 7.80 -10.89
CA ASN A 164 -2.48 8.90 -10.51
C ASN A 164 -1.88 9.83 -9.45
N MET A 165 -0.61 9.65 -9.07
CA MET A 165 0.06 10.41 -8.01
C MET A 165 -0.76 10.39 -6.72
N PRO A 166 -1.00 9.21 -6.13
CA PRO A 166 -1.82 9.08 -4.93
C PRO A 166 -1.18 9.81 -3.75
N ILE A 167 -2.01 10.21 -2.79
CA ILE A 167 -1.54 10.83 -1.54
C ILE A 167 -0.95 9.77 -0.60
N VAL A 168 -1.56 8.58 -0.61
CA VAL A 168 -1.14 7.45 0.20
C VAL A 168 -1.02 6.20 -0.66
N LEU A 169 0.07 5.48 -0.47
CA LEU A 169 0.35 4.19 -1.08
C LEU A 169 0.21 3.10 -0.02
N PHE A 170 -0.63 2.12 -0.27
CA PHE A 170 -0.79 0.93 0.55
C PHE A 170 -0.07 -0.24 -0.12
N ALA A 171 0.71 -1.01 0.64
CA ALA A 171 1.46 -2.15 0.12
C ALA A 171 1.22 -3.38 1.01
N ASP A 172 0.58 -4.40 0.46
CA ASP A 172 0.30 -5.66 1.15
C ASP A 172 1.34 -6.70 0.75
N GLU A 173 2.34 -6.93 1.60
CA GLU A 173 3.47 -7.84 1.39
C GLU A 173 4.07 -7.74 -0.02
N PRO A 174 4.51 -6.55 -0.48
CA PRO A 174 4.79 -6.28 -1.88
C PRO A 174 5.97 -7.07 -2.46
N THR A 175 6.71 -7.80 -1.64
CA THR A 175 7.86 -8.62 -2.04
C THR A 175 7.72 -10.09 -1.65
N GLY A 176 6.56 -10.48 -1.08
CA GLY A 176 6.37 -11.82 -0.51
C GLY A 176 6.45 -12.99 -1.51
N ASN A 177 6.32 -12.72 -2.81
CA ASN A 177 6.41 -13.74 -3.88
C ASN A 177 7.72 -13.65 -4.69
N LEU A 178 8.67 -12.84 -4.26
CA LEU A 178 9.96 -12.66 -4.93
C LEU A 178 11.07 -13.40 -4.18
N ASP A 179 12.09 -13.84 -4.90
CA ASP A 179 13.35 -14.23 -4.28
C ASP A 179 14.01 -13.03 -3.58
N LYS A 180 14.95 -13.30 -2.69
CA LYS A 180 15.52 -12.29 -1.81
C LYS A 180 16.18 -11.12 -2.56
N GLU A 181 16.92 -11.40 -3.63
CA GLU A 181 17.65 -10.38 -4.39
C GLU A 181 16.66 -9.43 -5.10
N ASN A 182 15.67 -9.98 -5.81
CA ASN A 182 14.61 -9.20 -6.44
C ASN A 182 13.73 -8.45 -5.42
N ALA A 183 13.49 -9.05 -4.26
CA ALA A 183 12.72 -8.44 -3.18
C ALA A 183 13.39 -7.17 -2.65
N ASP A 184 14.69 -7.23 -2.36
CA ASP A 184 15.47 -6.09 -1.87
C ASP A 184 15.49 -4.96 -2.90
N GLU A 185 15.73 -5.27 -4.17
CA GLU A 185 15.77 -4.29 -5.25
C GLU A 185 14.42 -3.59 -5.45
N VAL A 186 13.34 -4.36 -5.54
CA VAL A 186 11.98 -3.82 -5.71
C VAL A 186 11.58 -2.95 -4.52
N LEU A 187 11.94 -3.36 -3.30
CA LEU A 187 11.66 -2.58 -2.09
C LEU A 187 12.41 -1.24 -2.09
N GLU A 188 13.70 -1.26 -2.45
CA GLU A 188 14.48 -0.02 -2.53
C GLU A 188 13.91 0.94 -3.56
N LEU A 189 13.52 0.42 -4.73
CA LEU A 189 12.86 1.22 -5.76
C LEU A 189 11.54 1.80 -5.28
N LEU A 190 10.71 1.00 -4.56
CA LEU A 190 9.45 1.47 -3.99
C LEU A 190 9.67 2.61 -3.00
N ILE A 191 10.58 2.44 -2.03
CA ILE A 191 10.89 3.45 -1.02
C ILE A 191 11.48 4.71 -1.67
N LYS A 192 12.41 4.55 -2.61
CA LYS A 192 13.02 5.66 -3.34
C LYS A 192 11.98 6.46 -4.12
N THR A 193 11.11 5.76 -4.85
CA THR A 193 10.05 6.39 -5.65
C THR A 193 9.02 7.08 -4.77
N GLN A 194 8.61 6.46 -3.66
CA GLN A 194 7.70 7.05 -2.67
C GLN A 194 8.27 8.38 -2.11
N LYS A 195 9.55 8.38 -1.73
CA LYS A 195 10.22 9.60 -1.24
C LYS A 195 10.34 10.68 -2.32
N LEU A 196 10.71 10.30 -3.54
CA LEU A 196 10.84 11.22 -4.68
C LEU A 196 9.51 11.91 -4.99
N LEU A 197 8.40 11.19 -4.91
CA LEU A 197 7.07 11.68 -5.20
C LEU A 197 6.35 12.27 -3.98
N GLY A 198 6.99 12.24 -2.79
CA GLY A 198 6.46 12.82 -1.55
C GLY A 198 5.23 12.11 -0.98
N GLN A 199 5.04 10.82 -1.26
CA GLN A 199 3.85 10.06 -0.87
C GLN A 199 4.00 9.47 0.52
N THR A 200 2.88 9.29 1.22
CA THR A 200 2.81 8.50 2.45
C THR A 200 2.73 7.02 2.10
N LEU A 201 3.52 6.16 2.74
CA LEU A 201 3.52 4.72 2.52
C LEU A 201 3.06 3.98 3.78
N VAL A 202 2.06 3.12 3.65
CA VAL A 202 1.65 2.17 4.68
C VAL A 202 1.85 0.77 4.14
N MET A 203 2.79 0.02 4.72
CA MET A 203 3.17 -1.30 4.26
C MET A 203 2.89 -2.35 5.33
N VAL A 204 2.30 -3.46 4.91
CA VAL A 204 2.22 -4.68 5.71
C VAL A 204 3.35 -5.62 5.28
N THR A 205 4.07 -6.17 6.24
CA THR A 205 5.13 -7.15 5.97
C THR A 205 5.36 -8.05 7.20
N HIS A 206 5.85 -9.25 6.96
CA HIS A 206 6.41 -10.11 8.02
C HIS A 206 7.95 -9.99 8.11
N ASP A 207 8.58 -9.27 7.18
CA ASP A 207 10.03 -9.07 7.16
C ASP A 207 10.44 -7.87 8.04
N LEU A 208 11.20 -8.18 9.09
CA LEU A 208 11.68 -7.18 10.05
C LEU A 208 12.75 -6.26 9.46
N SER A 209 13.52 -6.73 8.46
CA SER A 209 14.53 -5.92 7.78
C SER A 209 13.87 -4.78 6.98
N ILE A 210 12.73 -5.07 6.37
CA ILE A 210 11.88 -4.08 5.69
C ILE A 210 11.30 -3.09 6.71
N ALA A 211 10.75 -3.60 7.80
CA ALA A 211 10.15 -2.78 8.85
C ALA A 211 11.17 -1.82 9.49
N ALA A 212 12.44 -2.23 9.61
CA ALA A 212 13.50 -1.38 10.15
C ALA A 212 13.78 -0.13 9.28
N LYS A 213 13.45 -0.15 7.98
CA LYS A 213 13.57 0.99 7.06
C LYS A 213 12.43 2.02 7.23
N ALA A 214 11.30 1.63 7.86
CA ALA A 214 10.16 2.51 8.08
C ALA A 214 10.45 3.61 9.12
N ASP A 215 9.74 4.74 9.06
CA ASP A 215 9.82 5.80 10.06
C ASP A 215 9.20 5.37 11.38
N ARG A 216 8.04 4.69 11.31
CA ARG A 216 7.34 4.10 12.46
C ARG A 216 6.92 2.68 12.16
N VAL A 217 6.94 1.85 13.20
CA VAL A 217 6.57 0.44 13.11
C VAL A 217 5.46 0.14 14.11
N PHE A 218 4.44 -0.56 13.65
CA PHE A 218 3.37 -1.12 14.48
C PHE A 218 3.43 -2.65 14.40
N LYS A 219 3.10 -3.31 15.50
CA LYS A 219 2.89 -4.75 15.56
C LYS A 219 1.40 -5.04 15.66
N MET A 220 0.93 -5.92 14.81
CA MET A 220 -0.41 -6.49 14.90
C MET A 220 -0.35 -7.89 15.46
N ASP A 221 -1.08 -8.13 16.53
CA ASP A 221 -1.14 -9.41 17.22
C ASP A 221 -2.60 -9.69 17.63
N ASN A 222 -3.17 -10.81 17.14
CA ASN A 222 -4.56 -11.19 17.41
C ASN A 222 -5.58 -10.05 17.21
N GLY A 223 -5.39 -9.27 16.14
CA GLY A 223 -6.26 -8.13 15.80
C GLY A 223 -5.95 -6.82 16.52
N GLU A 224 -5.04 -6.81 17.50
CA GLU A 224 -4.66 -5.61 18.25
C GLU A 224 -3.39 -4.97 17.67
N LEU A 225 -3.41 -3.65 17.56
CA LEU A 225 -2.30 -2.85 17.02
C LEU A 225 -1.53 -2.15 18.12
N THR A 226 -0.22 -2.36 18.19
CA THR A 226 0.67 -1.74 19.17
C THR A 226 1.86 -1.06 18.52
N VAL A 227 2.38 0.01 19.11
CA VAL A 227 3.59 0.71 18.62
C VAL A 227 4.84 -0.10 18.98
N VAL A 228 5.74 -0.28 18.03
CA VAL A 228 7.03 -0.95 18.26
C VAL A 228 8.14 0.07 18.47
N ASN A 229 8.98 -0.15 19.49
CA ASN A 229 10.20 0.62 19.65
C ASN A 229 11.22 0.21 18.56
N LYS A 230 11.46 1.13 17.63
CA LYS A 230 12.35 0.90 16.47
C LYS A 230 13.80 0.57 16.85
N GLU A 231 14.31 1.11 17.95
CA GLU A 231 15.66 0.82 18.42
C GLU A 231 15.79 -0.65 18.89
N LYS A 232 14.75 -1.15 19.59
CA LYS A 232 14.70 -2.56 19.98
C LYS A 232 14.63 -3.48 18.76
N LEU A 233 13.85 -3.08 17.74
CA LEU A 233 13.74 -3.85 16.49
C LEU A 233 15.09 -3.95 15.77
N LYS A 234 15.83 -2.84 15.65
CA LYS A 234 17.17 -2.86 15.01
C LYS A 234 18.15 -3.74 15.74
N ARG A 235 18.20 -3.68 17.08
CA ARG A 235 19.09 -4.52 17.90
C ARG A 235 18.79 -6.02 17.75
N SER A 236 17.53 -6.41 17.52
CA SER A 236 17.17 -7.82 17.29
C SER A 236 17.55 -8.34 15.90
N LEU A 237 17.91 -7.47 14.96
CA LEU A 237 18.40 -7.83 13.62
C LEU A 237 19.93 -7.91 13.55
N GLU A 238 20.63 -7.36 14.54
CA GLU A 238 22.10 -7.37 14.64
C GLU A 238 22.63 -8.57 15.41
N GLN A 239 21.75 -9.38 16.04
CA GLN A 239 22.06 -10.63 16.74
C GLN A 239 21.81 -11.86 15.87
#